data_cb23d5ebc308b4c4c5d06f2c82f0ecd0
#
_entry.id   cb23d5ebc308b4c4c5d06f2c82f0ecd0
#
_cell.length_a   1.000
_cell.length_b   1.000
_cell.length_c   1.000
_cell.angle_alpha   90.00
_cell.angle_beta   90.00
_cell.angle_gamma   90.00
#
_symmetry.space_group_name_H-M   'P 1'
#
loop_
_entity.id
_entity.type
_entity.pdbx_description
1 polymer ?
#
loop_
_entity_poly.entity_id
_entity_poly.type
_entity_poly.pdbx_seq_one_letter_code
_entity_poly.pdbx_strand_id
1 'polypeptide(L)'
;MDQQQEEWDWTPGQRKIGDFPAWRDRFSYMEEPYVSGDGEKIAAIVKTEEETFTACVNGTLWESQYDKLWHLRFTPDQRALALVSDMAMWTVAVDGTAWENWYEFVWKPCFAKNAPHITVAAQKELRYRAVTDDLPWENEFFALTHLTVSPDGKNAAAVVQDTWLPEADIEKFQESGFTVAINGKPWENHYVNIWELAFSANGAHLAAELRTSLYDYTIAVDDQAWKKRYAGVWAPRFHPRDHSVTAPVRMAGGWGLAKDDEILWSPKYVQLWHHMYSPDGSRIAAITAPEYGKWTIAVNDRPWKIRFTELVTDAVFSPAGDRVGCVGKTEGKWYVAVDDQIWDTGQDMAWQPVFSPDGTHAAAKVEKNGCFAILLNGRPIDMTFADAWQPVFSPDSRKLLVRAVLPKSQGGHYCRIVLDVDSLALSERRSGHA
;
A
#
# COMPACT_ATOMS: atom_id res chain seq x y z
N MET A 1 -8.66 -14.46 2.01
CA MET A 1 -8.87 -14.14 3.44
C MET A 1 -7.58 -14.42 4.16
N ASP A 2 -7.16 -13.50 4.99
CA ASP A 2 -5.92 -13.64 5.75
C ASP A 2 -6.19 -14.60 6.92
N GLN A 3 -5.59 -15.79 6.91
CA GLN A 3 -5.74 -16.78 7.98
C GLN A 3 -5.37 -16.20 9.37
N GLN A 4 -4.53 -15.19 9.39
CA GLN A 4 -4.15 -14.51 10.64
C GLN A 4 -5.29 -13.72 11.28
N GLN A 5 -6.26 -13.20 10.52
CA GLN A 5 -7.39 -12.44 11.07
C GLN A 5 -8.40 -13.33 11.80
N GLU A 6 -8.42 -14.64 11.57
CA GLU A 6 -9.28 -15.58 12.28
C GLU A 6 -8.85 -15.75 13.74
N GLU A 7 -7.58 -15.52 14.06
CA GLU A 7 -7.01 -15.64 15.42
C GLU A 7 -7.17 -14.37 16.26
N TRP A 8 -7.63 -13.25 15.67
CA TRP A 8 -7.77 -12.01 16.42
C TRP A 8 -8.95 -12.05 17.41
N ASP A 9 -8.82 -11.30 18.52
CA ASP A 9 -9.92 -11.16 19.47
C ASP A 9 -11.02 -10.24 18.89
N TRP A 10 -12.15 -10.82 18.54
CA TRP A 10 -13.31 -10.09 18.00
C TRP A 10 -14.41 -9.86 19.04
N THR A 11 -14.10 -9.99 20.35
CA THR A 11 -15.04 -9.71 21.43
C THR A 11 -15.44 -8.23 21.40
N PRO A 12 -16.74 -7.89 21.30
CA PRO A 12 -17.19 -6.50 21.29
C PRO A 12 -16.81 -5.77 22.58
N GLY A 13 -16.39 -4.52 22.41
CA GLY A 13 -16.02 -3.66 23.52
C GLY A 13 -14.87 -2.73 23.20
N GLN A 14 -14.53 -1.90 24.18
CA GLN A 14 -13.42 -0.95 24.08
C GLN A 14 -12.35 -1.32 25.11
N ARG A 15 -11.09 -1.45 24.67
CA ARG A 15 -9.93 -1.68 25.52
C ARG A 15 -8.89 -0.59 25.32
N LYS A 16 -8.39 -0.03 26.42
CA LYS A 16 -7.21 0.84 26.41
C LYS A 16 -5.97 -0.03 26.21
N ILE A 17 -5.17 0.31 25.21
CA ILE A 17 -3.92 -0.39 24.87
C ILE A 17 -2.71 0.50 25.15
N GLY A 18 -2.75 1.79 24.82
CA GLY A 18 -1.65 2.72 25.01
C GLY A 18 -2.06 4.00 25.73
N ASP A 19 -1.18 4.49 26.58
CA ASP A 19 -1.37 5.72 27.37
C ASP A 19 -0.47 6.84 26.82
N PHE A 20 -0.91 7.50 25.76
CA PHE A 20 -0.14 8.61 25.18
C PHE A 20 0.14 9.78 26.10
N PRO A 21 -0.78 10.23 26.96
CA PRO A 21 -0.44 11.25 27.94
C PRO A 21 0.77 10.85 28.79
N ALA A 22 0.77 9.63 29.35
CA ALA A 22 1.89 9.14 30.13
C ALA A 22 3.20 9.01 29.32
N TRP A 23 3.10 8.65 28.02
CA TRP A 23 4.30 8.59 27.19
C TRP A 23 4.88 9.98 26.88
N ARG A 24 4.02 10.97 26.62
CA ARG A 24 4.45 12.36 26.39
C ARG A 24 5.08 12.98 27.63
N ASP A 25 4.65 12.60 28.81
CA ASP A 25 5.26 13.05 30.07
C ASP A 25 6.60 12.35 30.35
N ARG A 26 6.76 11.12 29.85
CA ARG A 26 7.95 10.29 30.07
C ARG A 26 9.10 10.62 29.10
N PHE A 27 8.78 10.90 27.81
CA PHE A 27 9.78 11.04 26.75
C PHE A 27 9.88 12.49 26.28
N SER A 28 11.12 13.01 26.19
CA SER A 28 11.40 14.33 25.65
C SER A 28 11.08 14.47 24.16
N TYR A 29 11.10 13.35 23.43
CA TYR A 29 10.78 13.25 22.01
C TYR A 29 10.02 11.94 21.71
N MET A 30 8.97 12.06 20.91
CA MET A 30 8.16 10.94 20.43
C MET A 30 7.62 11.26 19.04
N GLU A 31 7.84 10.37 18.09
CA GLU A 31 7.26 10.47 16.74
C GLU A 31 5.79 10.01 16.71
N GLU A 32 5.14 10.23 15.55
CA GLU A 32 3.79 9.72 15.31
C GLU A 32 3.75 8.20 15.48
N PRO A 33 2.74 7.68 16.20
CA PRO A 33 2.68 6.28 16.49
C PRO A 33 2.14 5.45 15.32
N TYR A 34 2.53 4.18 15.30
CA TYR A 34 2.03 3.15 14.40
C TYR A 34 1.26 2.08 15.20
N VAL A 35 0.26 1.48 14.59
CA VAL A 35 -0.55 0.44 15.23
C VAL A 35 -0.48 -0.87 14.45
N SER A 36 -0.53 -2.00 15.17
CA SER A 36 -0.62 -3.32 14.58
C SER A 36 -1.97 -3.51 13.86
N GLY A 37 -2.02 -4.44 12.92
CA GLY A 37 -3.25 -4.75 12.17
C GLY A 37 -4.41 -5.17 13.06
N ASP A 38 -4.11 -5.98 14.09
CA ASP A 38 -5.07 -6.46 15.10
C ASP A 38 -5.45 -5.42 16.17
N GLY A 39 -4.71 -4.29 16.22
CA GLY A 39 -4.92 -3.23 17.20
C GLY A 39 -4.41 -3.54 18.63
N GLU A 40 -3.75 -4.67 18.84
CA GLU A 40 -3.21 -5.07 20.14
C GLU A 40 -1.90 -4.37 20.49
N LYS A 41 -1.23 -3.81 19.50
CA LYS A 41 0.03 -3.11 19.69
C LYS A 41 -0.02 -1.71 19.12
N ILE A 42 0.62 -0.78 19.83
CA ILE A 42 0.93 0.56 19.35
C ILE A 42 2.38 0.85 19.66
N ALA A 43 3.10 1.40 18.70
CA ALA A 43 4.52 1.69 18.82
C ALA A 43 4.85 3.11 18.38
N ALA A 44 5.80 3.73 19.04
CA ALA A 44 6.36 5.02 18.67
C ALA A 44 7.89 5.01 18.80
N ILE A 45 8.57 5.77 17.96
CA ILE A 45 9.99 6.07 18.12
C ILE A 45 10.09 7.08 19.25
N VAL A 46 10.94 6.81 20.23
CA VAL A 46 11.17 7.68 21.37
C VAL A 46 12.66 7.93 21.57
N LYS A 47 12.99 9.08 22.15
CA LYS A 47 14.37 9.42 22.53
C LYS A 47 14.57 9.11 24.00
N THR A 48 15.69 8.47 24.31
CA THR A 48 16.08 8.12 25.68
C THR A 48 16.79 9.30 26.37
N GLU A 49 17.03 9.19 27.66
CA GLU A 49 17.82 10.19 28.42
C GLU A 49 19.29 10.27 27.93
N GLU A 50 19.80 9.21 27.32
CA GLU A 50 21.16 9.13 26.75
C GLU A 50 21.27 9.70 25.33
N GLU A 51 20.22 10.41 24.86
CA GLU A 51 20.16 11.02 23.52
C GLU A 51 20.10 9.99 22.36
N THR A 52 19.93 8.71 22.65
CA THR A 52 19.74 7.62 21.69
C THR A 52 18.26 7.36 21.40
N PHE A 53 17.98 6.57 20.37
CA PHE A 53 16.62 6.24 19.97
C PHE A 53 16.29 4.77 20.22
N THR A 54 15.05 4.50 20.57
CA THR A 54 14.50 3.16 20.70
C THR A 54 13.00 3.17 20.33
N ALA A 55 12.39 1.99 20.19
CA ALA A 55 10.94 1.89 20.02
C ALA A 55 10.26 1.62 21.35
N CYS A 56 9.18 2.35 21.63
CA CYS A 56 8.26 2.11 22.72
C CYS A 56 7.04 1.36 22.17
N VAL A 57 6.84 0.09 22.57
CA VAL A 57 5.70 -0.73 22.17
C VAL A 57 4.83 -0.98 23.39
N ASN A 58 3.57 -0.55 23.37
CA ASN A 58 2.62 -0.63 24.48
C ASN A 58 3.18 -0.10 25.83
N GLY A 59 4.08 0.89 25.78
CA GLY A 59 4.72 1.47 26.97
C GLY A 59 6.02 0.78 27.40
N THR A 60 6.40 -0.31 26.78
CA THR A 60 7.67 -1.03 27.01
C THR A 60 8.68 -0.62 25.94
N LEU A 61 9.89 -0.27 26.36
CA LEU A 61 10.99 0.05 25.44
C LEU A 61 11.64 -1.24 24.93
N TRP A 62 12.12 -1.22 23.69
CA TRP A 62 13.10 -2.20 23.26
C TRP A 62 14.35 -2.11 24.16
N GLU A 63 15.02 -3.22 24.39
CA GLU A 63 16.25 -3.26 25.19
C GLU A 63 17.41 -2.56 24.45
N SER A 64 17.43 -2.71 23.11
CA SER A 64 18.45 -2.11 22.27
C SER A 64 18.15 -0.63 22.01
N GLN A 65 19.21 0.18 22.01
CA GLN A 65 19.19 1.60 21.69
C GLN A 65 20.12 1.85 20.51
N TYR A 66 19.84 2.85 19.70
CA TYR A 66 20.52 3.13 18.45
C TYR A 66 20.80 4.63 18.29
N ASP A 67 21.79 4.98 17.49
CA ASP A 67 22.07 6.39 17.11
C ASP A 67 20.87 6.99 16.36
N LYS A 68 20.21 6.17 15.52
CA LYS A 68 19.00 6.56 14.78
C LYS A 68 18.07 5.36 14.67
N LEU A 69 16.77 5.65 14.71
CA LEU A 69 15.73 4.69 14.44
C LEU A 69 14.72 5.35 13.49
N TRP A 70 14.38 4.67 12.42
CA TRP A 70 13.54 5.21 11.38
C TRP A 70 12.59 4.15 10.83
N HIS A 71 11.48 4.59 10.19
CA HIS A 71 10.59 3.72 9.47
C HIS A 71 9.95 2.64 10.34
N LEU A 72 9.65 2.99 11.62
CA LEU A 72 8.92 2.07 12.50
C LEU A 72 7.56 1.72 11.91
N ARG A 73 7.23 0.42 11.86
CA ARG A 73 5.92 -0.09 11.43
C ARG A 73 5.71 -1.52 11.90
N PHE A 74 4.48 -2.01 11.74
CA PHE A 74 4.20 -3.42 11.99
C PHE A 74 4.19 -4.20 10.67
N THR A 75 4.77 -5.38 10.70
CA THR A 75 4.71 -6.38 9.64
C THR A 75 3.30 -6.97 9.54
N PRO A 76 2.92 -7.65 8.44
CA PRO A 76 1.64 -8.34 8.37
C PRO A 76 1.40 -9.33 9.53
N ASP A 77 2.44 -10.00 10.01
CA ASP A 77 2.41 -10.92 11.16
C ASP A 77 2.57 -10.23 12.54
N GLN A 78 2.30 -8.91 12.60
CA GLN A 78 2.24 -8.08 13.82
C GLN A 78 3.56 -7.95 14.61
N ARG A 79 4.73 -8.21 13.98
CA ARG A 79 6.04 -7.86 14.56
C ARG A 79 6.34 -6.38 14.34
N ALA A 80 6.96 -5.73 15.32
CA ALA A 80 7.41 -4.35 15.16
C ALA A 80 8.77 -4.32 14.43
N LEU A 81 8.83 -3.63 13.28
CA LEU A 81 10.02 -3.48 12.46
C LEU A 81 10.46 -2.02 12.44
N ALA A 82 11.77 -1.80 12.49
CA ALA A 82 12.38 -0.49 12.23
C ALA A 82 13.69 -0.63 11.45
N LEU A 83 14.09 0.43 10.74
CA LEU A 83 15.44 0.61 10.24
C LEU A 83 16.24 1.31 11.33
N VAL A 84 17.37 0.72 11.72
CA VAL A 84 18.19 1.19 12.85
C VAL A 84 19.61 1.49 12.38
N SER A 85 20.21 2.51 12.99
CA SER A 85 21.61 2.88 12.70
C SER A 85 22.42 2.95 13.98
N ASP A 86 23.60 2.36 13.91
CA ASP A 86 24.67 2.49 14.90
C ASP A 86 26.01 2.70 14.19
N MET A 87 26.86 3.60 14.72
CA MET A 87 28.15 3.97 14.12
C MET A 87 28.06 4.28 12.62
N ALA A 88 27.01 4.99 12.20
CA ALA A 88 26.71 5.34 10.80
C ALA A 88 26.42 4.16 9.86
N MET A 89 26.28 2.94 10.35
CA MET A 89 25.83 1.76 9.59
C MET A 89 24.35 1.49 9.90
N TRP A 90 23.64 0.91 8.95
CA TRP A 90 22.22 0.64 9.02
C TRP A 90 21.89 -0.84 8.92
N THR A 91 20.87 -1.26 9.62
CA THR A 91 20.28 -2.60 9.50
C THR A 91 18.78 -2.58 9.80
N VAL A 92 18.15 -3.74 9.75
CA VAL A 92 16.76 -3.94 10.15
C VAL A 92 16.72 -4.47 11.59
N ALA A 93 15.85 -3.92 12.42
CA ALA A 93 15.52 -4.50 13.72
C ALA A 93 14.06 -4.97 13.73
N VAL A 94 13.83 -6.17 14.26
CA VAL A 94 12.49 -6.77 14.41
C VAL A 94 12.27 -7.12 15.88
N ASP A 95 11.21 -6.58 16.46
CA ASP A 95 10.89 -6.70 17.91
C ASP A 95 12.11 -6.40 18.81
N GLY A 96 12.93 -5.41 18.41
CA GLY A 96 14.11 -4.97 19.14
C GLY A 96 15.40 -5.74 18.84
N THR A 97 15.36 -6.79 18.04
CA THR A 97 16.55 -7.56 17.63
C THR A 97 17.01 -7.13 16.27
N ALA A 98 18.22 -6.60 16.19
CA ALA A 98 18.86 -6.20 14.92
C ALA A 98 19.34 -7.42 14.14
N TRP A 99 19.31 -7.35 12.80
CA TRP A 99 19.98 -8.31 11.93
C TRP A 99 21.49 -8.25 12.12
N GLU A 100 22.19 -9.29 11.73
CA GLU A 100 23.66 -9.41 11.90
C GLU A 100 24.42 -8.58 10.86
N ASN A 101 23.86 -8.45 9.63
CA ASN A 101 24.51 -7.72 8.55
C ASN A 101 24.18 -6.21 8.62
N TRP A 102 25.26 -5.40 8.52
CA TRP A 102 25.17 -3.94 8.53
C TRP A 102 25.66 -3.35 7.21
N TYR A 103 24.99 -2.28 6.77
CA TYR A 103 25.17 -1.63 5.48
C TYR A 103 25.34 -0.11 5.67
N GLU A 104 25.88 0.58 4.67
CA GLU A 104 25.95 2.05 4.66
C GLU A 104 24.54 2.66 4.56
N PHE A 105 23.62 1.99 3.83
CA PHE A 105 22.20 2.35 3.75
C PHE A 105 21.32 1.12 3.64
N VAL A 106 20.14 1.21 4.28
CA VAL A 106 19.02 0.27 4.14
C VAL A 106 17.74 1.05 3.94
N TRP A 107 16.92 0.66 2.97
CA TRP A 107 15.65 1.34 2.71
C TRP A 107 14.59 0.39 2.13
N LYS A 108 13.34 0.92 2.03
CA LYS A 108 12.20 0.29 1.37
C LYS A 108 11.92 -1.13 1.87
N PRO A 109 11.57 -1.33 3.15
CA PRO A 109 11.08 -2.62 3.61
C PRO A 109 9.84 -3.05 2.81
N CYS A 110 9.89 -4.25 2.25
CA CYS A 110 8.82 -4.93 1.54
C CYS A 110 8.42 -6.18 2.32
N PHE A 111 7.12 -6.47 2.36
CA PHE A 111 6.57 -7.60 3.09
C PHE A 111 5.87 -8.55 2.12
N ALA A 112 6.09 -9.84 2.27
CA ALA A 112 5.31 -10.85 1.58
C ALA A 112 3.88 -10.87 2.13
N LYS A 113 2.90 -11.05 1.26
CA LYS A 113 1.48 -11.04 1.68
C LYS A 113 1.10 -12.28 2.50
N ASN A 114 1.68 -13.43 2.15
CA ASN A 114 1.29 -14.74 2.66
C ASN A 114 2.42 -15.45 3.44
N ALA A 115 3.47 -14.74 3.80
CA ALA A 115 4.62 -15.28 4.53
C ALA A 115 5.29 -14.20 5.39
N PRO A 116 5.97 -14.56 6.48
CA PRO A 116 6.57 -13.60 7.40
C PRO A 116 7.92 -13.04 6.92
N HIS A 117 8.16 -13.04 5.60
CA HIS A 117 9.43 -12.59 5.03
C HIS A 117 9.51 -11.06 4.90
N ILE A 118 10.67 -10.53 5.23
CA ILE A 118 11.02 -9.11 5.15
C ILE A 118 12.15 -8.95 4.15
N THR A 119 11.96 -8.14 3.13
CA THR A 119 13.00 -7.82 2.14
C THR A 119 13.25 -6.32 2.12
N VAL A 120 14.52 -5.93 2.12
CA VAL A 120 14.95 -4.52 2.05
C VAL A 120 15.96 -4.34 0.92
N ALA A 121 16.09 -3.11 0.45
CA ALA A 121 17.23 -2.71 -0.38
C ALA A 121 18.37 -2.26 0.53
N ALA A 122 19.60 -2.62 0.19
CA ALA A 122 20.79 -2.26 0.94
C ALA A 122 21.92 -1.79 0.02
N GLN A 123 22.77 -0.90 0.55
CA GLN A 123 23.95 -0.40 -0.13
C GLN A 123 25.17 -0.54 0.77
N LYS A 124 26.26 -1.06 0.19
CA LYS A 124 27.58 -1.14 0.81
C LYS A 124 28.65 -0.94 -0.26
N GLU A 125 29.65 -0.11 0.00
CA GLU A 125 30.78 0.15 -0.92
C GLU A 125 30.31 0.56 -2.34
N LEU A 126 29.30 1.44 -2.41
CA LEU A 126 28.67 1.90 -3.66
C LEU A 126 28.05 0.75 -4.50
N ARG A 127 27.75 -0.39 -3.90
CA ARG A 127 27.06 -1.51 -4.51
C ARG A 127 25.73 -1.74 -3.83
N TYR A 128 24.75 -2.18 -4.62
CA TYR A 128 23.38 -2.33 -4.21
C TYR A 128 22.94 -3.78 -4.32
N ARG A 129 22.13 -4.23 -3.36
CA ARG A 129 21.53 -5.56 -3.35
C ARG A 129 20.22 -5.56 -2.58
N ALA A 130 19.38 -6.56 -2.79
CA ALA A 130 18.30 -6.83 -1.85
C ALA A 130 18.76 -7.82 -0.77
N VAL A 131 18.14 -7.71 0.40
CA VAL A 131 18.42 -8.56 1.56
C VAL A 131 17.07 -9.06 2.07
N THR A 132 16.89 -10.37 2.15
CA THR A 132 15.67 -11.00 2.68
C THR A 132 16.00 -11.74 3.96
N ASP A 133 15.34 -11.38 5.08
CA ASP A 133 15.55 -11.99 6.40
C ASP A 133 17.04 -12.12 6.75
N ASP A 134 17.77 -11.02 6.56
CA ASP A 134 19.21 -10.91 6.76
C ASP A 134 20.12 -11.69 5.76
N LEU A 135 19.54 -12.30 4.74
CA LEU A 135 20.28 -12.99 3.68
C LEU A 135 20.39 -12.10 2.44
N PRO A 136 21.57 -11.55 2.13
CA PRO A 136 21.78 -10.71 0.95
C PRO A 136 21.78 -11.54 -0.35
N TRP A 137 21.35 -10.92 -1.45
CA TRP A 137 21.61 -11.47 -2.77
C TRP A 137 23.13 -11.71 -2.99
N GLU A 138 23.46 -12.76 -3.70
CA GLU A 138 24.87 -13.06 -4.04
C GLU A 138 25.47 -12.00 -4.97
N ASN A 139 24.69 -11.55 -5.97
CA ASN A 139 25.11 -10.53 -6.91
C ASN A 139 24.86 -9.12 -6.37
N GLU A 140 25.75 -8.22 -6.74
CA GLU A 140 25.71 -6.79 -6.45
C GLU A 140 25.59 -6.00 -7.74
N PHE A 141 24.93 -4.85 -7.64
CA PHE A 141 24.59 -4.01 -8.77
C PHE A 141 25.09 -2.58 -8.56
N PHE A 142 25.22 -1.82 -9.64
CA PHE A 142 25.59 -0.39 -9.59
C PHE A 142 24.42 0.50 -9.17
N ALA A 143 23.18 0.05 -9.39
CA ALA A 143 21.96 0.67 -8.89
C ALA A 143 20.90 -0.38 -8.61
N LEU A 144 19.98 -0.09 -7.68
CA LEU A 144 18.80 -0.91 -7.37
C LEU A 144 17.63 0.00 -7.01
N THR A 145 16.52 -0.16 -7.74
CA THR A 145 15.28 0.58 -7.51
C THR A 145 14.08 -0.36 -7.67
N HIS A 146 12.86 0.13 -7.40
CA HIS A 146 11.60 -0.60 -7.62
C HIS A 146 11.56 -2.01 -7.03
N LEU A 147 12.21 -2.21 -5.84
CA LEU A 147 12.18 -3.48 -5.13
C LEU A 147 10.74 -3.91 -4.85
N THR A 148 10.40 -5.16 -5.15
CA THR A 148 9.12 -5.81 -4.87
C THR A 148 9.33 -7.27 -4.48
N VAL A 149 8.33 -7.90 -3.86
CA VAL A 149 8.38 -9.30 -3.43
C VAL A 149 7.15 -10.07 -3.93
N SER A 150 7.33 -11.34 -4.18
CA SER A 150 6.21 -12.23 -4.54
C SER A 150 5.25 -12.41 -3.34
N PRO A 151 3.97 -12.72 -3.58
CA PRO A 151 3.00 -12.90 -2.50
C PRO A 151 3.40 -13.96 -1.47
N ASP A 152 4.11 -15.00 -1.87
CA ASP A 152 4.60 -16.08 -1.01
C ASP A 152 5.98 -15.79 -0.38
N GLY A 153 6.61 -14.66 -0.73
CA GLY A 153 7.91 -14.22 -0.22
C GLY A 153 9.12 -14.98 -0.73
N LYS A 154 8.94 -15.95 -1.65
CA LYS A 154 10.06 -16.75 -2.16
C LYS A 154 10.92 -16.00 -3.16
N ASN A 155 10.34 -15.01 -3.86
CA ASN A 155 11.03 -14.23 -4.87
C ASN A 155 11.01 -12.75 -4.48
N ALA A 156 12.15 -12.11 -4.62
CA ALA A 156 12.31 -10.66 -4.61
C ALA A 156 12.81 -10.21 -5.98
N ALA A 157 12.26 -9.13 -6.51
CA ALA A 157 12.67 -8.55 -7.78
C ALA A 157 12.94 -7.06 -7.64
N ALA A 158 13.91 -6.57 -8.39
CA ALA A 158 14.24 -5.15 -8.45
C ALA A 158 14.70 -4.75 -9.85
N VAL A 159 14.54 -3.48 -10.17
CA VAL A 159 15.20 -2.87 -11.32
C VAL A 159 16.63 -2.57 -10.95
N VAL A 160 17.58 -3.04 -11.74
CA VAL A 160 19.01 -2.94 -11.45
C VAL A 160 19.81 -2.40 -12.64
N GLN A 161 21.00 -1.87 -12.35
CA GLN A 161 22.07 -1.66 -13.32
C GLN A 161 23.18 -2.65 -13.00
N ASP A 162 23.45 -3.56 -13.91
CA ASP A 162 24.55 -4.56 -13.80
C ASP A 162 25.82 -4.10 -14.49
N THR A 163 25.74 -3.08 -15.34
CA THR A 163 26.86 -2.44 -16.02
C THR A 163 27.04 -1.01 -15.52
N TRP A 164 28.26 -0.64 -15.20
CA TRP A 164 28.56 0.73 -14.80
C TRP A 164 28.41 1.69 -15.99
N LEU A 165 27.57 2.70 -15.81
CA LEU A 165 27.37 3.78 -16.78
C LEU A 165 27.93 5.08 -16.20
N PRO A 166 28.93 5.73 -16.84
CA PRO A 166 29.39 7.02 -16.40
C PRO A 166 28.26 8.06 -16.55
N GLU A 167 28.04 8.89 -15.54
CA GLU A 167 26.96 9.92 -15.50
C GLU A 167 26.95 10.87 -16.71
N ALA A 168 28.07 11.01 -17.41
CA ALA A 168 28.23 11.92 -18.55
C ALA A 168 27.91 11.29 -19.92
N ASP A 169 27.63 9.99 -20.00
CA ASP A 169 27.41 9.29 -21.26
C ASP A 169 25.92 9.13 -21.56
N ILE A 170 25.30 10.23 -22.03
CA ILE A 170 23.88 10.28 -22.38
C ILE A 170 23.51 9.26 -23.47
N GLU A 171 24.43 8.99 -24.41
CA GLU A 171 24.18 8.05 -25.51
C GLU A 171 24.10 6.61 -24.97
N LYS A 172 25.05 6.18 -24.14
CA LYS A 172 25.00 4.87 -23.49
C LYS A 172 23.81 4.70 -22.54
N PHE A 173 23.43 5.77 -21.83
CA PHE A 173 22.26 5.75 -20.98
C PHE A 173 20.96 5.55 -21.79
N GLN A 174 20.89 6.10 -23.01
CA GLN A 174 19.75 5.91 -23.92
C GLN A 174 19.74 4.55 -24.61
N GLU A 175 20.87 3.85 -24.65
CA GLU A 175 21.01 2.56 -25.35
C GLU A 175 20.51 1.35 -24.57
N SER A 176 20.41 1.40 -23.25
CA SER A 176 19.83 0.35 -22.36
C SER A 176 20.65 0.13 -21.09
N GLY A 177 20.36 0.93 -20.06
CA GLY A 177 21.12 0.88 -18.82
C GLY A 177 20.52 0.01 -17.72
N PHE A 178 19.29 -0.47 -17.90
CA PHE A 178 18.56 -1.14 -16.84
C PHE A 178 18.09 -2.53 -17.25
N THR A 179 18.10 -3.44 -16.29
CA THR A 179 17.47 -4.76 -16.39
C THR A 179 16.69 -5.07 -15.12
N VAL A 180 15.99 -6.19 -15.06
CA VAL A 180 15.31 -6.67 -13.86
C VAL A 180 16.11 -7.83 -13.28
N ALA A 181 16.38 -7.81 -11.98
CA ALA A 181 16.94 -8.96 -11.28
C ALA A 181 15.86 -9.64 -10.41
N ILE A 182 15.82 -10.96 -10.45
CA ILE A 182 14.99 -11.79 -9.56
C ILE A 182 15.95 -12.63 -8.71
N ASN A 183 15.86 -12.50 -7.38
CA ASN A 183 16.75 -13.16 -6.44
C ASN A 183 18.25 -12.98 -6.80
N GLY A 184 18.59 -11.75 -7.24
CA GLY A 184 19.95 -11.39 -7.65
C GLY A 184 20.36 -11.84 -9.07
N LYS A 185 19.52 -12.54 -9.82
CA LYS A 185 19.81 -12.97 -11.19
C LYS A 185 19.16 -12.01 -12.18
N PRO A 186 19.95 -11.26 -12.98
CA PRO A 186 19.41 -10.30 -13.95
C PRO A 186 18.78 -11.04 -15.15
N TRP A 187 17.80 -10.39 -15.78
CA TRP A 187 17.32 -10.75 -17.11
C TRP A 187 18.42 -10.58 -18.15
N GLU A 188 18.27 -11.21 -19.30
CA GLU A 188 19.23 -11.11 -20.41
C GLU A 188 19.08 -9.79 -21.18
N ASN A 189 17.83 -9.29 -21.31
CA ASN A 189 17.56 -8.06 -22.04
C ASN A 189 17.73 -6.83 -21.15
N HIS A 190 18.24 -5.76 -21.77
CA HIS A 190 18.38 -4.44 -21.15
C HIS A 190 17.48 -3.43 -21.82
N TYR A 191 17.07 -2.42 -21.07
CA TYR A 191 16.09 -1.42 -21.47
C TYR A 191 16.55 -0.01 -21.09
N VAL A 192 16.00 1.01 -21.77
CA VAL A 192 16.33 2.42 -21.48
C VAL A 192 15.89 2.80 -20.08
N ASN A 193 14.72 2.31 -19.66
CA ASN A 193 14.24 2.46 -18.29
C ASN A 193 13.17 1.40 -17.97
N ILE A 194 13.01 1.12 -16.68
CA ILE A 194 12.00 0.19 -16.14
C ILE A 194 11.42 0.85 -14.90
N TRP A 195 10.10 0.78 -14.70
CA TRP A 195 9.45 1.39 -13.54
C TRP A 195 8.76 0.36 -12.67
N GLU A 196 7.52 0.05 -12.99
CA GLU A 196 6.70 -0.80 -12.13
C GLU A 196 6.92 -2.29 -12.43
N LEU A 197 7.10 -3.03 -11.34
CA LEU A 197 7.21 -4.49 -11.34
C LEU A 197 5.97 -5.10 -10.67
N ALA A 198 5.43 -6.17 -11.24
CA ALA A 198 4.30 -6.89 -10.66
C ALA A 198 4.52 -8.40 -10.74
N PHE A 199 4.46 -9.09 -9.60
CA PHE A 199 4.41 -10.54 -9.57
C PHE A 199 2.99 -11.05 -9.83
N SER A 200 2.89 -12.21 -10.46
CA SER A 200 1.65 -13.00 -10.53
C SER A 200 1.21 -13.47 -9.14
N ALA A 201 -0.06 -13.82 -8.97
CA ALA A 201 -0.61 -14.24 -7.69
C ALA A 201 0.10 -15.46 -7.07
N ASN A 202 0.64 -16.35 -7.90
CA ASN A 202 1.44 -17.51 -7.48
C ASN A 202 2.95 -17.22 -7.36
N GLY A 203 3.39 -15.97 -7.63
CA GLY A 203 4.79 -15.56 -7.55
C GLY A 203 5.71 -16.12 -8.65
N ALA A 204 5.17 -16.85 -9.63
CA ALA A 204 5.97 -17.56 -10.64
C ALA A 204 6.36 -16.69 -11.84
N HIS A 205 5.61 -15.63 -12.13
CA HIS A 205 5.81 -14.73 -13.26
C HIS A 205 6.00 -13.30 -12.78
N LEU A 206 6.77 -12.52 -13.53
CA LEU A 206 7.01 -11.11 -13.27
C LEU A 206 6.75 -10.28 -14.52
N ALA A 207 5.90 -9.27 -14.40
CA ALA A 207 5.66 -8.27 -15.43
C ALA A 207 6.36 -6.95 -15.08
N ALA A 208 6.86 -6.24 -16.09
CA ALA A 208 7.56 -4.98 -15.96
C ALA A 208 7.06 -3.93 -16.97
N GLU A 209 6.95 -2.70 -16.52
CA GLU A 209 6.72 -1.52 -17.34
C GLU A 209 8.06 -1.05 -17.92
N LEU A 210 8.18 -0.98 -19.25
CA LEU A 210 9.44 -0.76 -19.94
C LEU A 210 9.41 0.46 -20.87
N ARG A 211 10.57 1.09 -20.98
CA ARG A 211 10.91 2.00 -22.08
C ARG A 211 12.03 1.38 -22.92
N THR A 212 11.75 1.17 -24.22
CA THR A 212 12.67 0.48 -25.13
C THR A 212 13.44 1.45 -26.03
N SER A 213 12.92 2.65 -26.26
CA SER A 213 13.58 3.75 -26.96
C SER A 213 13.11 5.09 -26.40
N LEU A 214 13.57 6.20 -26.97
CA LEU A 214 13.19 7.55 -26.49
C LEU A 214 11.68 7.78 -26.41
N TYR A 215 10.89 7.13 -27.28
CA TYR A 215 9.45 7.35 -27.42
C TYR A 215 8.62 6.07 -27.36
N ASP A 216 9.27 4.90 -27.19
CA ASP A 216 8.61 3.60 -27.27
C ASP A 216 8.53 2.94 -25.91
N TYR A 217 7.32 2.67 -25.48
CA TYR A 217 7.00 2.00 -24.23
C TYR A 217 6.31 0.67 -24.49
N THR A 218 6.48 -0.30 -23.60
CA THR A 218 5.83 -1.61 -23.68
C THR A 218 5.82 -2.30 -22.32
N ILE A 219 5.28 -3.50 -22.27
CA ILE A 219 5.33 -4.39 -21.10
C ILE A 219 6.22 -5.58 -21.46
N ALA A 220 6.99 -6.08 -20.52
CA ALA A 220 7.59 -7.42 -20.62
C ALA A 220 7.02 -8.33 -19.55
N VAL A 221 6.96 -9.61 -19.86
CA VAL A 221 6.65 -10.69 -18.92
C VAL A 221 7.78 -11.70 -19.01
N ASP A 222 8.44 -12.00 -17.88
CA ASP A 222 9.56 -12.93 -17.79
C ASP A 222 10.62 -12.68 -18.87
N ASP A 223 11.05 -11.42 -18.99
CA ASP A 223 12.01 -10.93 -19.97
C ASP A 223 11.55 -10.95 -21.45
N GLN A 224 10.27 -11.24 -21.70
CA GLN A 224 9.71 -11.22 -23.06
C GLN A 224 8.82 -9.98 -23.24
N ALA A 225 9.35 -8.98 -23.97
CA ALA A 225 8.62 -7.74 -24.27
C ALA A 225 7.46 -8.00 -25.27
N TRP A 226 6.34 -7.35 -25.06
CA TRP A 226 5.25 -7.29 -26.05
C TRP A 226 5.78 -6.75 -27.40
N LYS A 227 5.16 -7.17 -28.49
CA LYS A 227 5.59 -6.76 -29.84
C LYS A 227 5.20 -5.33 -30.18
N LYS A 228 4.00 -4.89 -29.71
CA LYS A 228 3.51 -3.54 -29.95
C LYS A 228 4.28 -2.54 -29.10
N ARG A 229 4.43 -1.35 -29.66
CA ARG A 229 5.02 -0.19 -28.98
C ARG A 229 3.95 0.88 -28.82
N TYR A 230 3.96 1.52 -27.69
CA TYR A 230 2.96 2.50 -27.28
C TYR A 230 3.65 3.84 -26.98
N ALA A 231 2.90 4.95 -27.10
CA ALA A 231 3.40 6.27 -26.72
C ALA A 231 3.50 6.45 -25.19
N GLY A 232 3.01 5.50 -24.42
CA GLY A 232 3.10 5.42 -22.97
C GLY A 232 2.38 4.16 -22.47
N VAL A 233 2.84 3.64 -21.36
CA VAL A 233 2.20 2.54 -20.63
C VAL A 233 2.18 2.91 -19.14
N TRP A 234 1.36 2.23 -18.37
CA TRP A 234 1.39 2.28 -16.91
C TRP A 234 1.51 0.86 -16.34
N ALA A 235 1.70 0.79 -15.02
CA ALA A 235 1.92 -0.43 -14.26
C ALA A 235 1.09 -1.63 -14.74
N PRO A 236 1.73 -2.77 -15.07
CA PRO A 236 1.04 -3.99 -15.46
C PRO A 236 0.33 -4.64 -14.27
N ARG A 237 -0.70 -5.43 -14.56
CA ARG A 237 -1.39 -6.28 -13.57
C ARG A 237 -1.66 -7.65 -14.15
N PHE A 238 -1.34 -8.69 -13.39
CA PHE A 238 -1.72 -10.05 -13.73
C PHE A 238 -3.20 -10.30 -13.45
N HIS A 239 -3.84 -11.03 -14.33
CA HIS A 239 -5.12 -11.65 -14.03
C HIS A 239 -4.94 -12.68 -12.90
N PRO A 240 -5.84 -12.73 -11.89
CA PRO A 240 -5.61 -13.55 -10.68
C PRO A 240 -5.59 -15.05 -10.91
N ARG A 241 -6.05 -15.55 -12.06
CA ARG A 241 -6.19 -17.00 -12.33
C ARG A 241 -5.45 -17.49 -13.57
N ASP A 242 -5.48 -16.77 -14.69
CA ASP A 242 -4.95 -17.24 -15.99
C ASP A 242 -3.57 -16.65 -16.33
N HIS A 243 -3.02 -15.81 -15.45
CA HIS A 243 -1.71 -15.15 -15.58
C HIS A 243 -1.56 -14.23 -16.81
N SER A 244 -2.63 -13.95 -17.55
CA SER A 244 -2.62 -12.92 -18.58
C SER A 244 -2.32 -11.54 -17.95
N VAL A 245 -1.68 -10.66 -18.72
CA VAL A 245 -1.25 -9.36 -18.23
C VAL A 245 -2.03 -8.23 -18.89
N THR A 246 -2.60 -7.34 -18.09
CA THR A 246 -3.17 -6.10 -18.58
C THR A 246 -2.30 -4.91 -18.21
N ALA A 247 -2.31 -3.90 -19.06
CA ALA A 247 -1.69 -2.61 -18.78
C ALA A 247 -2.44 -1.47 -19.48
N PRO A 248 -2.55 -0.29 -18.85
CA PRO A 248 -2.96 0.93 -19.53
C PRO A 248 -1.95 1.29 -20.61
N VAL A 249 -2.45 1.58 -21.82
CA VAL A 249 -1.62 1.93 -22.97
C VAL A 249 -2.10 3.21 -23.65
N ARG A 250 -1.17 4.06 -24.06
CA ARG A 250 -1.46 5.30 -24.77
C ARG A 250 -1.24 5.11 -26.26
N MET A 251 -2.25 5.43 -27.04
CA MET A 251 -2.22 5.38 -28.50
C MET A 251 -2.86 6.63 -29.11
N ALA A 252 -2.93 6.70 -30.43
CA ALA A 252 -3.74 7.71 -31.11
C ALA A 252 -5.19 7.62 -30.61
N GLY A 253 -5.74 8.74 -30.15
CA GLY A 253 -7.10 8.81 -29.58
C GLY A 253 -7.15 8.80 -28.05
N GLY A 254 -6.09 8.47 -27.33
CA GLY A 254 -6.01 8.56 -25.88
C GLY A 254 -5.48 7.31 -25.19
N TRP A 255 -5.90 7.11 -23.93
CA TRP A 255 -5.58 5.93 -23.15
C TRP A 255 -6.64 4.86 -23.30
N GLY A 256 -6.20 3.62 -23.39
CA GLY A 256 -7.01 2.40 -23.34
C GLY A 256 -6.36 1.36 -22.46
N LEU A 257 -6.85 0.13 -22.49
CA LEU A 257 -6.28 -1.01 -21.78
C LEU A 257 -5.91 -2.10 -22.78
N ALA A 258 -4.70 -2.62 -22.71
CA ALA A 258 -4.27 -3.79 -23.46
C ALA A 258 -4.21 -5.02 -22.54
N LYS A 259 -4.45 -6.20 -23.11
CA LYS A 259 -4.26 -7.52 -22.50
C LYS A 259 -3.39 -8.37 -23.41
N ASP A 260 -2.25 -8.84 -22.92
CA ASP A 260 -1.31 -9.68 -23.67
C ASP A 260 -1.01 -9.12 -25.07
N ASP A 261 -0.72 -7.81 -25.13
CA ASP A 261 -0.43 -7.06 -26.37
C ASP A 261 -1.65 -6.80 -27.28
N GLU A 262 -2.87 -7.22 -26.93
CA GLU A 262 -4.09 -6.93 -27.68
C GLU A 262 -4.97 -5.90 -26.96
N ILE A 263 -5.63 -5.02 -27.74
CA ILE A 263 -6.46 -3.95 -27.17
C ILE A 263 -7.74 -4.54 -26.58
N LEU A 264 -7.91 -4.38 -25.28
CA LEU A 264 -9.09 -4.80 -24.53
C LEU A 264 -10.10 -3.65 -24.38
N TRP A 265 -9.65 -2.45 -23.96
CA TRP A 265 -10.48 -1.23 -23.95
C TRP A 265 -9.96 -0.26 -25.00
N SER A 266 -10.85 0.21 -25.86
CA SER A 266 -10.49 1.16 -26.91
C SER A 266 -9.89 2.44 -26.35
N PRO A 267 -8.91 3.08 -27.04
CA PRO A 267 -8.27 4.31 -26.61
C PRO A 267 -9.24 5.49 -26.74
N LYS A 268 -9.91 5.83 -25.67
CA LYS A 268 -10.91 6.92 -25.63
C LYS A 268 -10.81 7.81 -24.39
N TYR A 269 -10.01 7.41 -23.40
CA TYR A 269 -9.86 8.17 -22.18
C TYR A 269 -8.74 9.21 -22.31
N VAL A 270 -8.95 10.38 -21.73
CA VAL A 270 -7.89 11.40 -21.60
C VAL A 270 -6.78 10.87 -20.69
N GLN A 271 -7.17 10.14 -19.62
CA GLN A 271 -6.29 9.42 -18.71
C GLN A 271 -6.94 8.10 -18.27
N LEU A 272 -6.09 7.08 -18.06
CA LEU A 272 -6.47 5.80 -17.48
C LEU A 272 -5.27 5.25 -16.72
N TRP A 273 -5.44 4.94 -15.44
CA TRP A 273 -4.42 4.33 -14.59
C TRP A 273 -5.02 3.54 -13.43
N HIS A 274 -4.16 2.92 -12.59
CA HIS A 274 -4.55 2.15 -11.41
C HIS A 274 -5.68 1.16 -11.69
N HIS A 275 -5.59 0.47 -12.84
CA HIS A 275 -6.53 -0.60 -13.12
C HIS A 275 -6.29 -1.78 -12.18
N MET A 276 -7.36 -2.51 -11.87
CA MET A 276 -7.34 -3.66 -10.99
C MET A 276 -8.36 -4.70 -11.45
N TYR A 277 -8.08 -5.94 -11.16
CA TYR A 277 -9.04 -7.03 -11.32
C TYR A 277 -9.89 -7.21 -10.06
N SER A 278 -11.13 -7.65 -10.24
CA SER A 278 -11.88 -8.28 -9.15
C SER A 278 -11.16 -9.55 -8.69
N PRO A 279 -11.36 -10.02 -7.44
CA PRO A 279 -10.67 -11.21 -6.91
C PRO A 279 -10.89 -12.48 -7.75
N ASP A 280 -12.03 -12.60 -8.43
CA ASP A 280 -12.35 -13.70 -9.33
C ASP A 280 -11.82 -13.51 -10.77
N GLY A 281 -11.31 -12.31 -11.09
CA GLY A 281 -10.80 -11.94 -12.42
C GLY A 281 -11.88 -11.55 -13.44
N SER A 282 -13.17 -11.67 -13.11
CA SER A 282 -14.27 -11.45 -14.07
C SER A 282 -14.50 -9.99 -14.45
N ARG A 283 -14.02 -9.05 -13.64
CA ARG A 283 -14.21 -7.61 -13.82
C ARG A 283 -12.87 -6.86 -13.73
N ILE A 284 -12.80 -5.73 -14.42
CA ILE A 284 -11.70 -4.78 -14.33
C ILE A 284 -12.28 -3.42 -13.97
N ALA A 285 -11.71 -2.79 -12.94
CA ALA A 285 -11.97 -1.39 -12.64
C ALA A 285 -10.70 -0.57 -12.87
N ALA A 286 -10.87 0.68 -13.29
CA ALA A 286 -9.75 1.61 -13.48
C ALA A 286 -10.18 3.04 -13.12
N ILE A 287 -9.22 3.82 -12.64
CA ILE A 287 -9.39 5.27 -12.53
C ILE A 287 -9.26 5.86 -13.93
N THR A 288 -10.26 6.63 -14.36
CA THR A 288 -10.32 7.19 -15.71
C THR A 288 -10.71 8.65 -15.71
N ALA A 289 -10.26 9.38 -16.72
CA ALA A 289 -10.80 10.68 -17.10
C ALA A 289 -11.39 10.57 -18.51
N PRO A 290 -12.70 10.39 -18.67
CA PRO A 290 -13.35 10.39 -19.98
C PRO A 290 -13.22 11.73 -20.71
N GLU A 291 -13.16 12.84 -19.95
CA GLU A 291 -12.95 14.20 -20.41
C GLU A 291 -11.93 14.89 -19.50
N TYR A 292 -11.29 15.93 -20.00
CA TYR A 292 -10.34 16.70 -19.21
C TYR A 292 -10.99 17.27 -17.93
N GLY A 293 -10.34 17.07 -16.78
CA GLY A 293 -10.84 17.51 -15.47
C GLY A 293 -12.08 16.78 -14.96
N LYS A 294 -12.45 15.65 -15.56
CA LYS A 294 -13.61 14.84 -15.11
C LYS A 294 -13.16 13.42 -14.79
N TRP A 295 -12.77 13.23 -13.54
CA TRP A 295 -12.28 11.95 -13.02
C TRP A 295 -13.40 11.06 -12.55
N THR A 296 -13.28 9.76 -12.76
CA THR A 296 -14.25 8.76 -12.33
C THR A 296 -13.63 7.35 -12.30
N ILE A 297 -14.40 6.36 -11.86
CA ILE A 297 -14.09 4.94 -12.05
C ILE A 297 -14.78 4.44 -13.32
N ALA A 298 -14.08 3.63 -14.11
CA ALA A 298 -14.70 2.81 -15.13
C ALA A 298 -14.64 1.33 -14.72
N VAL A 299 -15.75 0.62 -14.86
CA VAL A 299 -15.82 -0.84 -14.63
C VAL A 299 -16.18 -1.52 -15.94
N ASN A 300 -15.34 -2.44 -16.40
CA ASN A 300 -15.48 -3.13 -17.71
C ASN A 300 -15.75 -2.14 -18.86
N ASP A 301 -14.89 -1.10 -18.95
CA ASP A 301 -14.94 -0.03 -19.95
C ASP A 301 -16.21 0.86 -19.89
N ARG A 302 -16.94 0.83 -18.77
CA ARG A 302 -18.13 1.66 -18.53
C ARG A 302 -17.87 2.64 -17.39
N PRO A 303 -17.66 3.94 -17.69
CA PRO A 303 -17.42 4.93 -16.64
C PRO A 303 -18.70 5.13 -15.81
N TRP A 304 -18.52 5.32 -14.49
CA TRP A 304 -19.58 5.77 -13.59
C TRP A 304 -20.17 7.10 -14.05
N LYS A 305 -21.34 7.45 -13.57
CA LYS A 305 -22.00 8.74 -13.85
C LYS A 305 -21.40 9.88 -13.02
N ILE A 306 -21.03 9.59 -11.77
CA ILE A 306 -20.38 10.58 -10.90
C ILE A 306 -19.04 11.03 -11.48
N ARG A 307 -18.72 12.31 -11.28
CA ARG A 307 -17.48 12.94 -11.74
C ARG A 307 -16.88 13.76 -10.62
N PHE A 308 -15.57 13.66 -10.49
CA PHE A 308 -14.76 14.46 -9.60
C PHE A 308 -13.88 15.40 -10.43
N THR A 309 -13.72 16.65 -9.98
CA THR A 309 -13.05 17.69 -10.80
C THR A 309 -11.55 17.74 -10.57
N GLU A 310 -11.04 17.22 -9.45
CA GLU A 310 -9.61 17.28 -9.13
C GLU A 310 -8.91 15.94 -9.30
N LEU A 311 -9.38 14.89 -8.62
CA LEU A 311 -8.81 13.55 -8.72
C LEU A 311 -9.77 12.46 -8.22
N VAL A 312 -9.42 11.21 -8.55
CA VAL A 312 -9.91 9.97 -7.94
C VAL A 312 -8.70 9.15 -7.53
N THR A 313 -8.74 8.53 -6.35
CA THR A 313 -7.70 7.67 -5.79
C THR A 313 -8.33 6.52 -4.99
N ASP A 314 -7.47 5.63 -4.47
CA ASP A 314 -7.84 4.59 -3.51
C ASP A 314 -9.01 3.70 -3.97
N ALA A 315 -9.03 3.40 -5.27
CA ALA A 315 -10.01 2.48 -5.82
C ALA A 315 -9.77 1.05 -5.30
N VAL A 316 -10.85 0.34 -4.96
CA VAL A 316 -10.79 -1.02 -4.43
C VAL A 316 -12.05 -1.82 -4.79
N PHE A 317 -11.86 -3.11 -5.11
CA PHE A 317 -12.98 -4.05 -5.20
C PHE A 317 -13.37 -4.60 -3.83
N SER A 318 -14.66 -4.94 -3.66
CA SER A 318 -15.08 -5.82 -2.58
C SER A 318 -14.43 -7.21 -2.72
N PRO A 319 -14.28 -7.97 -1.62
CA PRO A 319 -13.78 -9.35 -1.69
C PRO A 319 -14.62 -10.26 -2.59
N ALA A 320 -15.93 -10.03 -2.68
CA ALA A 320 -16.82 -10.73 -3.60
C ALA A 320 -16.65 -10.32 -5.07
N GLY A 321 -16.00 -9.17 -5.33
CA GLY A 321 -15.72 -8.66 -6.68
C GLY A 321 -16.90 -7.96 -7.36
N ASP A 322 -18.02 -7.80 -6.68
CA ASP A 322 -19.27 -7.24 -7.22
C ASP A 322 -19.41 -5.72 -6.98
N ARG A 323 -18.70 -5.16 -5.99
CA ARG A 323 -18.73 -3.75 -5.63
C ARG A 323 -17.37 -3.08 -5.83
N VAL A 324 -17.38 -1.77 -6.04
CA VAL A 324 -16.16 -0.95 -6.15
C VAL A 324 -16.32 0.30 -5.29
N GLY A 325 -15.29 0.59 -4.50
CA GLY A 325 -15.18 1.84 -3.74
C GLY A 325 -14.00 2.68 -4.19
N CYS A 326 -14.05 3.98 -3.97
CA CYS A 326 -12.94 4.89 -4.19
C CYS A 326 -13.08 6.16 -3.35
N VAL A 327 -12.03 6.98 -3.38
CA VAL A 327 -12.04 8.34 -2.85
C VAL A 327 -11.90 9.32 -4.02
N GLY A 328 -12.72 10.36 -4.04
CA GLY A 328 -12.65 11.41 -5.05
C GLY A 328 -12.58 12.79 -4.42
N LYS A 329 -12.05 13.78 -5.17
CA LYS A 329 -11.90 15.15 -4.71
C LYS A 329 -12.56 16.12 -5.67
N THR A 330 -13.36 17.04 -5.13
CA THR A 330 -14.03 18.11 -5.85
C THR A 330 -14.13 19.35 -4.96
N GLU A 331 -13.78 20.52 -5.52
CA GLU A 331 -13.85 21.82 -4.81
C GLU A 331 -13.11 21.81 -3.46
N GLY A 332 -11.94 21.17 -3.44
CA GLY A 332 -11.09 21.07 -2.25
C GLY A 332 -11.59 20.09 -1.19
N LYS A 333 -12.74 19.43 -1.39
CA LYS A 333 -13.32 18.45 -0.46
C LYS A 333 -13.17 17.02 -0.96
N TRP A 334 -12.98 16.11 0.00
CA TRP A 334 -12.85 14.68 -0.25
C TRP A 334 -14.19 13.96 -0.02
N TYR A 335 -14.43 12.97 -0.85
CA TYR A 335 -15.65 12.17 -0.83
C TYR A 335 -15.33 10.69 -0.95
N VAL A 336 -16.00 9.87 -0.17
CA VAL A 336 -16.03 8.43 -0.40
C VAL A 336 -17.16 8.11 -1.37
N ALA A 337 -16.88 7.28 -2.36
CA ALA A 337 -17.88 6.81 -3.31
C ALA A 337 -17.86 5.29 -3.43
N VAL A 338 -19.03 4.68 -3.51
CA VAL A 338 -19.20 3.24 -3.70
C VAL A 338 -20.31 3.01 -4.74
N ASP A 339 -20.01 2.17 -5.74
CA ASP A 339 -20.97 1.75 -6.76
C ASP A 339 -21.70 2.92 -7.45
N ASP A 340 -20.92 3.91 -7.91
CA ASP A 340 -21.44 5.11 -8.58
C ASP A 340 -22.30 6.03 -7.70
N GLN A 341 -22.14 5.96 -6.36
CA GLN A 341 -22.82 6.81 -5.39
C GLN A 341 -21.84 7.45 -4.42
N ILE A 342 -21.98 8.76 -4.21
CA ILE A 342 -21.23 9.51 -3.18
C ILE A 342 -21.92 9.27 -1.83
N TRP A 343 -21.14 8.97 -0.80
CA TRP A 343 -21.67 8.58 0.50
C TRP A 343 -22.13 9.75 1.36
N ASP A 344 -21.40 10.86 1.38
CA ASP A 344 -21.66 11.92 2.34
C ASP A 344 -21.32 13.30 1.80
N THR A 345 -21.56 14.31 2.63
CA THR A 345 -21.07 15.68 2.44
C THR A 345 -19.53 15.70 2.49
N GLY A 346 -18.93 16.60 1.72
CA GLY A 346 -17.47 16.68 1.62
C GLY A 346 -16.74 16.75 2.96
N GLN A 347 -15.67 15.99 3.05
CA GLN A 347 -14.75 15.86 4.19
C GLN A 347 -13.50 16.70 3.95
N ASP A 348 -12.71 16.97 5.00
CA ASP A 348 -11.39 17.60 4.86
C ASP A 348 -10.36 16.59 4.36
N MET A 349 -10.51 15.31 4.75
CA MET A 349 -9.77 14.17 4.21
C MET A 349 -10.62 12.90 4.27
N ALA A 350 -10.42 12.00 3.32
CA ALA A 350 -10.99 10.65 3.31
C ALA A 350 -9.94 9.64 2.84
N TRP A 351 -10.05 8.43 3.34
CA TRP A 351 -9.13 7.32 3.01
C TRP A 351 -9.89 6.19 2.32
N GLN A 352 -9.13 5.28 1.73
CA GLN A 352 -9.65 4.12 1.02
C GLN A 352 -10.75 3.41 1.81
N PRO A 353 -11.93 3.18 1.20
CA PRO A 353 -12.95 2.35 1.83
C PRO A 353 -12.49 0.89 1.92
N VAL A 354 -12.93 0.21 2.98
CA VAL A 354 -12.75 -1.23 3.18
C VAL A 354 -14.11 -1.91 3.10
N PHE A 355 -14.16 -3.07 2.49
CA PHE A 355 -15.38 -3.88 2.42
C PHE A 355 -15.32 -5.03 3.42
N SER A 356 -16.48 -5.44 3.93
CA SER A 356 -16.60 -6.69 4.68
C SER A 356 -16.29 -7.90 3.77
N PRO A 357 -15.83 -9.03 4.30
CA PRO A 357 -15.53 -10.22 3.52
C PRO A 357 -16.68 -10.71 2.64
N ASP A 358 -17.93 -10.58 3.10
CA ASP A 358 -19.13 -10.92 2.33
C ASP A 358 -19.56 -9.84 1.31
N GLY A 359 -18.87 -8.68 1.29
CA GLY A 359 -19.17 -7.54 0.40
C GLY A 359 -20.41 -6.73 0.79
N THR A 360 -21.16 -7.09 1.84
CA THR A 360 -22.42 -6.40 2.19
C THR A 360 -22.21 -5.03 2.79
N HIS A 361 -21.15 -4.87 3.58
CA HIS A 361 -20.80 -3.63 4.26
C HIS A 361 -19.54 -3.00 3.69
N ALA A 362 -19.44 -1.68 3.83
CA ALA A 362 -18.23 -0.95 3.56
C ALA A 362 -18.03 0.13 4.63
N ALA A 363 -16.77 0.36 5.03
CA ALA A 363 -16.39 1.36 6.02
C ALA A 363 -15.24 2.22 5.50
N ALA A 364 -15.17 3.49 5.94
CA ALA A 364 -14.08 4.38 5.58
C ALA A 364 -13.72 5.29 6.76
N LYS A 365 -12.42 5.56 6.91
CA LYS A 365 -11.92 6.62 7.79
C LYS A 365 -12.07 7.96 7.07
N VAL A 366 -12.55 8.96 7.80
CA VAL A 366 -12.67 10.34 7.32
C VAL A 366 -12.20 11.33 8.39
N GLU A 367 -11.85 12.54 7.95
CA GLU A 367 -11.52 13.66 8.83
C GLU A 367 -12.37 14.87 8.49
N LYS A 368 -12.90 15.53 9.50
CA LYS A 368 -13.63 16.80 9.38
C LYS A 368 -13.34 17.69 10.59
N ASN A 369 -12.92 18.94 10.33
CA ASN A 369 -12.59 19.93 11.36
C ASN A 369 -11.57 19.43 12.40
N GLY A 370 -10.54 18.66 11.96
CA GLY A 370 -9.51 18.11 12.82
C GLY A 370 -9.97 16.95 13.71
N CYS A 371 -11.16 16.39 13.46
CA CYS A 371 -11.66 15.20 14.14
C CYS A 371 -11.82 14.06 13.16
N PHE A 372 -11.40 12.87 13.59
CA PHE A 372 -11.56 11.64 12.80
C PHE A 372 -12.87 10.93 13.12
N ALA A 373 -13.46 10.33 12.12
CA ALA A 373 -14.64 9.47 12.26
C ALA A 373 -14.54 8.26 11.33
N ILE A 374 -15.33 7.23 11.61
CA ILE A 374 -15.53 6.10 10.72
C ILE A 374 -16.93 6.18 10.12
N LEU A 375 -17.01 6.11 8.81
CA LEU A 375 -18.28 5.92 8.09
C LEU A 375 -18.51 4.42 7.92
N LEU A 376 -19.72 3.97 8.22
CA LEU A 376 -20.21 2.63 7.89
C LEU A 376 -21.39 2.77 6.93
N ASN A 377 -21.28 2.20 5.73
CA ASN A 377 -22.30 2.30 4.67
C ASN A 377 -22.76 3.77 4.38
N GLY A 378 -21.79 4.69 4.42
CA GLY A 378 -22.04 6.11 4.15
C GLY A 378 -22.52 6.94 5.34
N ARG A 379 -22.60 6.38 6.54
CA ARG A 379 -23.02 7.10 7.77
C ARG A 379 -21.95 7.04 8.85
N PRO A 380 -21.71 8.12 9.57
CA PRO A 380 -20.78 8.11 10.68
C PRO A 380 -21.30 7.18 11.78
N ILE A 381 -20.39 6.39 12.38
CA ILE A 381 -20.67 5.76 13.67
C ILE A 381 -20.75 6.86 14.75
N ASP A 382 -21.50 6.62 15.83
CA ASP A 382 -21.70 7.61 16.90
C ASP A 382 -20.47 7.75 17.81
N MET A 383 -19.30 7.98 17.19
CA MET A 383 -18.01 8.18 17.85
C MET A 383 -17.11 9.09 17.02
N THR A 384 -16.37 9.96 17.71
CA THR A 384 -15.31 10.80 17.11
C THR A 384 -13.98 10.58 17.83
N PHE A 385 -12.88 10.76 17.11
CA PHE A 385 -11.54 10.43 17.57
C PHE A 385 -10.57 11.59 17.37
N ALA A 386 -9.53 11.65 18.20
CA ALA A 386 -8.40 12.57 18.00
C ALA A 386 -7.47 12.07 16.88
N ASP A 387 -7.38 10.75 16.70
CA ASP A 387 -6.73 10.09 15.57
C ASP A 387 -7.36 8.71 15.37
N ALA A 388 -7.30 8.18 14.15
CA ALA A 388 -7.84 6.86 13.83
C ALA A 388 -7.05 6.22 12.68
N TRP A 389 -7.05 4.90 12.66
CA TRP A 389 -6.50 4.09 11.56
C TRP A 389 -7.63 3.46 10.75
N GLN A 390 -7.27 2.96 9.57
CA GLN A 390 -8.23 2.30 8.69
C GLN A 390 -8.97 1.17 9.43
N PRO A 391 -10.32 1.14 9.41
CA PRO A 391 -11.07 0.08 10.09
C PRO A 391 -10.86 -1.28 9.45
N VAL A 392 -11.12 -2.36 10.17
CA VAL A 392 -11.01 -3.74 9.70
C VAL A 392 -12.26 -4.52 10.04
N PHE A 393 -12.84 -5.21 9.06
CA PHE A 393 -13.95 -6.12 9.32
C PHE A 393 -13.46 -7.50 9.80
N SER A 394 -14.24 -8.14 10.66
CA SER A 394 -14.01 -9.53 11.04
C SER A 394 -14.20 -10.49 9.86
N PRO A 395 -13.58 -11.66 9.86
CA PRO A 395 -13.73 -12.67 8.82
C PRO A 395 -15.19 -13.10 8.58
N ASP A 396 -16.03 -13.09 9.62
CA ASP A 396 -17.47 -13.38 9.53
C ASP A 396 -18.35 -12.17 9.15
N SER A 397 -17.73 -11.02 8.84
CA SER A 397 -18.38 -9.76 8.46
C SER A 397 -19.27 -9.10 9.52
N ARG A 398 -19.32 -9.63 10.75
CA ARG A 398 -20.24 -9.18 11.80
C ARG A 398 -19.67 -8.13 12.71
N LYS A 399 -18.35 -7.96 12.74
CA LYS A 399 -17.66 -7.02 13.62
C LYS A 399 -16.84 -6.03 12.82
N LEU A 400 -16.66 -4.84 13.41
CA LEU A 400 -15.79 -3.80 12.90
C LEU A 400 -14.77 -3.44 13.97
N LEU A 401 -13.50 -3.66 13.70
CA LEU A 401 -12.39 -3.20 14.51
C LEU A 401 -12.06 -1.76 14.14
N VAL A 402 -12.13 -0.87 15.12
CA VAL A 402 -11.69 0.50 15.07
C VAL A 402 -10.47 0.66 15.99
N ARG A 403 -9.38 1.18 15.44
CA ARG A 403 -8.16 1.49 16.15
C ARG A 403 -8.07 3.01 16.20
N ALA A 404 -8.12 3.60 17.38
CA ALA A 404 -8.27 5.04 17.50
C ALA A 404 -7.67 5.61 18.78
N VAL A 405 -7.28 6.89 18.72
CA VAL A 405 -6.95 7.69 19.90
C VAL A 405 -8.20 8.48 20.29
N LEU A 406 -8.63 8.32 21.52
CA LEU A 406 -9.78 9.06 22.03
C LEU A 406 -9.47 10.55 22.17
N PRO A 407 -10.46 11.44 22.10
CA PRO A 407 -10.28 12.86 22.41
C PRO A 407 -9.68 13.10 23.82
N LYS A 408 -8.96 14.19 24.00
CA LYS A 408 -8.37 14.55 25.31
C LYS A 408 -9.42 14.60 26.45
N SER A 409 -10.65 15.04 26.12
CA SER A 409 -11.79 15.03 27.04
C SER A 409 -12.19 13.63 27.53
N GLN A 410 -11.77 12.59 26.81
CA GLN A 410 -11.99 11.16 27.14
C GLN A 410 -10.68 10.44 27.49
N GLY A 411 -9.63 11.19 27.87
CA GLY A 411 -8.37 10.66 28.35
C GLY A 411 -7.22 10.59 27.34
N GLY A 412 -7.46 10.79 26.04
CA GLY A 412 -6.40 10.85 25.01
C GLY A 412 -5.63 9.55 24.83
N HIS A 413 -6.22 8.40 25.18
CA HIS A 413 -5.59 7.10 25.11
C HIS A 413 -5.81 6.43 23.75
N TYR A 414 -4.86 5.60 23.34
CA TYR A 414 -5.10 4.68 22.23
C TYR A 414 -5.97 3.52 22.71
N CYS A 415 -7.03 3.28 21.97
CA CYS A 415 -8.00 2.23 22.23
C CYS A 415 -8.19 1.32 21.02
N ARG A 416 -8.34 0.03 21.31
CA ARG A 416 -8.86 -0.99 20.43
C ARG A 416 -10.36 -1.12 20.69
N ILE A 417 -11.18 -0.94 19.66
CA ILE A 417 -12.63 -0.90 19.78
C ILE A 417 -13.21 -1.90 18.78
N VAL A 418 -13.97 -2.88 19.25
CA VAL A 418 -14.70 -3.83 18.42
C VAL A 418 -16.19 -3.55 18.53
N LEU A 419 -16.81 -3.28 17.40
CA LEU A 419 -18.22 -2.93 17.30
C LEU A 419 -18.98 -4.04 16.59
N ASP A 420 -20.22 -4.26 17.00
CA ASP A 420 -21.15 -5.16 16.32
C ASP A 420 -21.81 -4.40 15.15
N VAL A 421 -21.62 -4.87 13.92
CA VAL A 421 -22.11 -4.20 12.71
C VAL A 421 -23.65 -4.14 12.69
N ASP A 422 -24.32 -5.20 13.10
CA ASP A 422 -25.78 -5.27 13.15
C ASP A 422 -26.37 -4.27 14.15
N SER A 423 -25.72 -4.09 15.30
CA SER A 423 -26.17 -3.13 16.33
C SER A 423 -26.04 -1.69 15.87
N LEU A 424 -25.00 -1.36 15.10
CA LEU A 424 -24.82 -0.06 14.47
C LEU A 424 -25.93 0.23 13.44
N ALA A 425 -26.30 -0.76 12.63
CA ALA A 425 -27.37 -0.66 11.64
C ALA A 425 -28.79 -0.56 12.26
N LEU A 426 -29.00 -1.11 13.45
CA LEU A 426 -30.30 -1.07 14.18
C LEU A 426 -30.53 0.26 14.92
N SER A 427 -29.50 0.91 15.42
CA SER A 427 -29.60 2.26 16.04
C SER A 427 -30.11 3.28 15.04
N GLU A 428 -29.84 3.08 13.75
CA GLU A 428 -30.26 3.92 12.64
C GLU A 428 -31.77 3.89 12.34
N ARG A 429 -32.45 2.74 12.54
CA ARG A 429 -33.89 2.61 12.31
C ARG A 429 -34.73 3.35 13.37
N ARG A 430 -34.15 3.61 14.54
CA ARG A 430 -34.83 4.31 15.64
C ARG A 430 -34.70 5.85 15.54
N SER A 431 -33.64 6.38 14.94
CA SER A 431 -33.44 7.83 14.78
C SER A 431 -34.10 8.42 13.52
N GLY A 432 -34.53 7.60 12.57
CA GLY A 432 -35.22 8.03 11.34
C GLY A 432 -36.75 8.15 11.45
N HIS A 433 -37.31 7.95 12.65
CA HIS A 433 -38.74 8.04 12.91
C HIS A 433 -39.09 9.02 14.07
N ALA A 434 -38.24 9.99 14.35
CA ALA A 434 -38.51 11.08 15.30
C ALA A 434 -38.60 12.43 14.58
#